data_5b61051c28ab759442294a19d3fb5d6d
#
_entry.id   5b61051c28ab759442294a19d3fb5d6d
#
_cell.length_a   1.000
_cell.length_b   1.000
_cell.length_c   1.000
_cell.angle_alpha   90.00
_cell.angle_beta   90.00
_cell.angle_gamma   90.00
#
_symmetry.space_group_name_H-M   'P 1'
#
loop_
_entity.id
_entity.type
_entity.pdbx_description
1 polymer ?
#
loop_
_entity_poly.entity_id
_entity_poly.type
_entity_poly.pdbx_seq_one_letter_code
_entity_poly.pdbx_strand_id
1 'polypeptide(L)'
;MLHPQICYFVRICKLYFPNTLIRIVTNGIKLLDMTEEFWKCCKENSIVIGITQYPIDIDYEECIEKIKLYGIDYESFSGEGCPRDEMWRLSLDKSAANRPVENFISCPRANACIFVSHGKIYNCATMANINHYNKCFGTNFALCEEDYVDIYKISSAQEIFDKLCKPKPFCRFCNIERRKYGMKWEKTSLSPEEWM
;
A
#
# COMPACT_ATOMS: atom_id res chain seq x y z
N MET A 1 -12.20 -1.19 -1.33
CA MET A 1 -13.64 -1.21 -1.04
C MET A 1 -14.36 0.08 -1.44
N LEU A 2 -13.65 1.18 -1.71
CA LEU A 2 -14.28 2.39 -2.25
C LEU A 2 -14.57 2.33 -3.76
N HIS A 3 -13.91 1.42 -4.49
CA HIS A 3 -14.12 1.32 -5.94
C HIS A 3 -15.43 0.60 -6.25
N PRO A 4 -16.34 1.17 -7.06
CA PRO A 4 -17.66 0.61 -7.34
C PRO A 4 -17.60 -0.76 -8.06
N GLN A 5 -16.50 -1.04 -8.76
CA GLN A 5 -16.31 -2.30 -9.48
C GLN A 5 -15.35 -3.26 -8.75
N ILE A 6 -15.32 -3.26 -7.43
CA ILE A 6 -14.39 -4.10 -6.65
C ILE A 6 -14.52 -5.58 -7.01
N CYS A 7 -15.75 -6.09 -7.18
CA CYS A 7 -15.99 -7.48 -7.55
C CYS A 7 -15.44 -7.83 -8.94
N TYR A 8 -15.49 -6.89 -9.88
CA TYR A 8 -14.86 -7.08 -11.20
C TYR A 8 -13.34 -7.27 -11.05
N PHE A 9 -12.67 -6.43 -10.28
CA PHE A 9 -11.22 -6.56 -10.04
C PHE A 9 -10.87 -7.87 -9.33
N VAL A 10 -11.67 -8.28 -8.35
CA VAL A 10 -11.49 -9.57 -7.67
C VAL A 10 -11.52 -10.72 -8.69
N ARG A 11 -12.55 -10.78 -9.53
CA ARG A 11 -12.70 -11.82 -10.55
C ARG A 11 -11.55 -11.82 -11.57
N ILE A 12 -11.14 -10.64 -12.05
CA ILE A 12 -10.01 -10.51 -12.98
C ILE A 12 -8.70 -10.95 -12.33
N CYS A 13 -8.43 -10.53 -11.10
CA CYS A 13 -7.24 -10.99 -10.38
C CYS A 13 -7.23 -12.52 -10.24
N LYS A 14 -8.36 -13.13 -9.89
CA LYS A 14 -8.44 -14.58 -9.73
C LYS A 14 -8.33 -15.31 -11.06
N LEU A 15 -8.85 -14.73 -12.14
CA LEU A 15 -8.74 -15.30 -13.49
C LEU A 15 -7.27 -15.40 -13.95
N TYR A 16 -6.50 -14.31 -13.76
CA TYR A 16 -5.11 -14.25 -14.21
C TYR A 16 -4.11 -14.82 -13.20
N PHE A 17 -4.47 -14.86 -11.92
CA PHE A 17 -3.62 -15.39 -10.84
C PHE A 17 -4.36 -16.46 -10.02
N PRO A 18 -4.76 -17.59 -10.65
CA PRO A 18 -5.65 -18.58 -10.02
C PRO A 18 -5.05 -19.23 -8.76
N ASN A 19 -3.73 -19.41 -8.73
CA ASN A 19 -3.00 -20.06 -7.64
C ASN A 19 -2.38 -19.08 -6.64
N THR A 20 -2.63 -17.77 -6.80
CA THR A 20 -2.07 -16.74 -5.92
C THR A 20 -3.07 -16.40 -4.82
N LEU A 21 -2.56 -16.20 -3.61
CA LEU A 21 -3.34 -15.61 -2.52
C LEU A 21 -3.70 -14.17 -2.87
N ILE A 22 -4.98 -13.90 -3.02
CA ILE A 22 -5.49 -12.55 -3.26
C ILE A 22 -6.08 -12.01 -1.97
N ARG A 23 -5.60 -10.86 -1.55
CA ARG A 23 -5.97 -10.24 -0.28
C ARG A 23 -6.56 -8.85 -0.51
N ILE A 24 -7.69 -8.57 0.12
CA ILE A 24 -8.23 -7.20 0.23
C ILE A 24 -7.82 -6.66 1.59
N VAL A 25 -6.91 -5.68 1.59
CA VAL A 25 -6.46 -5.03 2.83
C VAL A 25 -7.33 -3.81 3.13
N THR A 26 -7.80 -3.71 4.37
CA THR A 26 -8.74 -2.66 4.80
C THR A 26 -8.49 -2.22 6.24
N ASN A 27 -8.88 -0.98 6.55
CA ASN A 27 -8.98 -0.48 7.92
C ASN A 27 -10.37 -0.72 8.57
N GLY A 28 -11.27 -1.42 7.88
CA GLY A 28 -12.60 -1.75 8.40
C GLY A 28 -13.69 -0.71 8.14
N ILE A 29 -13.36 0.58 7.97
CA ILE A 29 -14.34 1.71 7.91
C ILE A 29 -15.54 1.44 6.99
N LYS A 30 -15.31 0.77 5.86
CA LYS A 30 -16.36 0.50 4.86
C LYS A 30 -16.78 -0.97 4.79
N LEU A 31 -16.31 -1.78 5.72
CA LEU A 31 -16.53 -3.22 5.61
C LEU A 31 -17.99 -3.60 5.86
N LEU A 32 -18.59 -3.03 6.89
CA LEU A 32 -19.99 -3.30 7.24
C LEU A 32 -20.99 -2.77 6.19
N ASP A 33 -20.62 -1.72 5.46
CA ASP A 33 -21.43 -1.12 4.39
C ASP A 33 -21.39 -1.92 3.07
N MET A 34 -20.57 -2.99 2.98
CA MET A 34 -20.44 -3.75 1.75
C MET A 34 -21.68 -4.57 1.45
N THR A 35 -22.02 -4.63 0.15
CA THR A 35 -23.20 -5.35 -0.34
C THR A 35 -23.05 -6.86 -0.23
N GLU A 36 -24.18 -7.57 -0.24
CA GLU A 36 -24.17 -9.04 -0.27
C GLU A 36 -23.40 -9.61 -1.47
N GLU A 37 -23.46 -8.93 -2.63
CA GLU A 37 -22.69 -9.30 -3.81
C GLU A 37 -21.18 -9.30 -3.53
N PHE A 38 -20.67 -8.31 -2.80
CA PHE A 38 -19.26 -8.25 -2.43
C PHE A 38 -18.85 -9.48 -1.60
N TRP A 39 -19.64 -9.82 -0.58
CA TRP A 39 -19.36 -10.95 0.30
C TRP A 39 -19.36 -12.27 -0.47
N LYS A 40 -20.37 -12.50 -1.30
CA LYS A 40 -20.45 -13.68 -2.17
C LYS A 40 -19.25 -13.74 -3.12
N CYS A 41 -18.91 -12.62 -3.75
CA CYS A 41 -17.75 -12.53 -4.65
C CYS A 41 -16.44 -12.87 -3.94
N CYS A 42 -16.21 -12.38 -2.72
CA CYS A 42 -15.03 -12.72 -1.94
C CYS A 42 -14.97 -14.22 -1.63
N LYS A 43 -16.08 -14.81 -1.20
CA LYS A 43 -16.18 -16.25 -0.89
C LYS A 43 -15.90 -17.11 -2.12
N GLU A 44 -16.58 -16.85 -3.22
CA GLU A 44 -16.47 -17.62 -4.49
C GLU A 44 -15.06 -17.58 -5.07
N ASN A 45 -14.32 -16.50 -4.83
CA ASN A 45 -12.96 -16.31 -5.34
C ASN A 45 -11.86 -16.58 -4.31
N SER A 46 -12.19 -17.15 -3.15
CA SER A 46 -11.24 -17.45 -2.07
C SER A 46 -10.37 -16.25 -1.71
N ILE A 47 -11.00 -15.10 -1.52
CA ILE A 47 -10.33 -13.87 -1.11
C ILE A 47 -10.08 -13.91 0.40
N VAL A 48 -8.92 -13.45 0.84
CA VAL A 48 -8.64 -13.21 2.25
C VAL A 48 -8.87 -11.72 2.55
N ILE A 49 -9.59 -11.41 3.61
CA ILE A 49 -9.76 -10.03 4.08
C ILE A 49 -8.71 -9.75 5.14
N GLY A 50 -7.75 -8.86 4.83
CA GLY A 50 -6.73 -8.41 5.76
C GLY A 50 -7.19 -7.14 6.47
N ILE A 51 -7.41 -7.20 7.79
CA ILE A 51 -7.83 -6.04 8.58
C ILE A 51 -6.62 -5.47 9.30
N THR A 52 -6.39 -4.16 9.13
CA THR A 52 -5.52 -3.40 10.01
C THR A 52 -6.40 -2.63 11.00
N GLN A 53 -6.38 -3.05 12.24
CA GLN A 53 -7.12 -2.38 13.32
C GLN A 53 -6.34 -1.13 13.74
N TYR A 54 -6.96 0.03 13.66
CA TYR A 54 -6.43 1.30 14.14
C TYR A 54 -7.21 1.74 15.38
N PRO A 55 -6.68 2.61 16.23
CA PRO A 55 -7.40 3.17 17.39
C PRO A 55 -8.40 4.23 16.93
N ILE A 56 -9.40 3.81 16.19
CA ILE A 56 -10.50 4.62 15.64
C ILE A 56 -11.83 3.97 16.02
N ASP A 57 -12.90 4.75 15.95
CA ASP A 57 -14.24 4.31 16.35
C ASP A 57 -14.85 3.37 15.28
N ILE A 58 -14.48 2.09 15.37
CA ILE A 58 -15.00 1.01 14.52
C ILE A 58 -15.16 -0.23 15.39
N ASP A 59 -16.32 -0.88 15.27
CA ASP A 59 -16.54 -2.20 15.82
C ASP A 59 -15.86 -3.27 14.96
N TYR A 60 -14.64 -3.61 15.32
CA TYR A 60 -13.87 -4.64 14.62
C TYR A 60 -14.39 -6.05 14.90
N GLU A 61 -15.03 -6.28 16.03
CA GLU A 61 -15.64 -7.58 16.35
C GLU A 61 -16.81 -7.84 15.41
N GLU A 62 -17.70 -6.88 15.21
CA GLU A 62 -18.80 -6.98 14.24
C GLU A 62 -18.27 -7.18 12.81
N CYS A 63 -17.19 -6.50 12.43
CA CYS A 63 -16.53 -6.71 11.13
C CYS A 63 -16.06 -8.16 10.96
N ILE A 64 -15.40 -8.72 11.97
CA ILE A 64 -14.88 -10.09 11.96
C ILE A 64 -16.02 -11.10 11.96
N GLU A 65 -17.06 -10.90 12.76
CA GLU A 65 -18.23 -11.76 12.77
C GLU A 65 -18.90 -11.81 11.40
N LYS A 66 -19.03 -10.67 10.75
CA LYS A 66 -19.61 -10.59 9.40
C LYS A 66 -18.78 -11.33 8.37
N ILE A 67 -17.45 -11.23 8.41
CA ILE A 67 -16.54 -12.01 7.54
C ILE A 67 -16.76 -13.52 7.77
N LYS A 68 -16.80 -13.95 9.04
CA LYS A 68 -17.00 -15.35 9.42
C LYS A 68 -18.37 -15.87 8.98
N LEU A 69 -19.41 -15.05 9.09
CA LEU A 69 -20.78 -15.39 8.66
C LEU A 69 -20.84 -15.78 7.18
N TYR A 70 -20.06 -15.11 6.33
CA TYR A 70 -19.94 -15.45 4.91
C TYR A 70 -18.90 -16.56 4.63
N GLY A 71 -18.25 -17.09 5.67
CA GLY A 71 -17.23 -18.14 5.55
C GLY A 71 -16.00 -17.70 4.76
N ILE A 72 -15.59 -16.45 4.90
CA ILE A 72 -14.42 -15.86 4.26
C ILE A 72 -13.24 -15.91 5.24
N ASP A 73 -12.05 -16.21 4.75
CA ASP A 73 -10.84 -16.18 5.55
C ASP A 73 -10.41 -14.72 5.83
N TYR A 74 -9.86 -14.48 7.02
CA TYR A 74 -9.36 -13.16 7.38
C TYR A 74 -8.01 -13.24 8.10
N GLU A 75 -7.29 -12.13 8.07
CA GLU A 75 -6.03 -11.93 8.78
C GLU A 75 -6.06 -10.58 9.51
N SER A 76 -5.55 -10.54 10.74
CA SER A 76 -5.33 -9.28 11.47
C SER A 76 -3.85 -8.90 11.37
N PHE A 77 -3.57 -7.71 10.82
CA PHE A 77 -2.19 -7.21 10.72
C PHE A 77 -1.69 -6.51 11.97
N SER A 78 -2.54 -6.33 12.96
CA SER A 78 -2.19 -5.69 14.23
C SER A 78 -2.21 -6.65 15.43
N GLY A 79 -2.45 -7.95 15.17
CA GLY A 79 -2.74 -8.94 16.22
C GLY A 79 -4.23 -8.93 16.61
N GLU A 80 -4.75 -10.07 17.07
CA GLU A 80 -6.15 -10.16 17.52
C GLU A 80 -6.35 -9.30 18.76
N GLY A 81 -7.32 -8.40 18.71
CA GLY A 81 -7.70 -7.54 19.82
C GLY A 81 -6.72 -6.41 20.15
N CYS A 82 -5.63 -6.26 19.40
CA CYS A 82 -4.65 -5.19 19.59
C CYS A 82 -4.71 -4.18 18.45
N PRO A 83 -5.24 -2.96 18.65
CA PRO A 83 -5.15 -1.91 17.65
C PRO A 83 -3.69 -1.57 17.32
N ARG A 84 -3.43 -1.20 16.08
CA ARG A 84 -2.13 -0.68 15.68
C ARG A 84 -1.97 0.76 16.20
N ASP A 85 -1.42 0.89 17.39
CA ASP A 85 -1.22 2.15 18.08
C ASP A 85 0.13 2.81 17.79
N GLU A 86 1.03 2.08 17.12
CA GLU A 86 2.33 2.61 16.71
C GLU A 86 2.42 2.75 15.18
N MET A 87 3.11 3.79 14.78
CA MET A 87 3.46 4.01 13.37
C MET A 87 4.94 4.37 13.22
N TRP A 88 5.42 4.30 12.01
CA TRP A 88 6.71 4.82 11.64
C TRP A 88 6.57 5.78 10.45
N ARG A 89 7.47 6.73 10.38
CA ARG A 89 7.42 7.79 9.39
C ARG A 89 8.75 7.84 8.63
N LEU A 90 8.66 7.90 7.31
CA LEU A 90 9.79 8.18 6.43
C LEU A 90 9.74 9.67 6.10
N SER A 91 10.85 10.37 6.35
CA SER A 91 10.94 11.78 6.02
C SER A 91 11.31 11.98 4.56
N LEU A 92 10.56 12.84 3.87
CA LEU A 92 10.90 13.36 2.56
C LEU A 92 11.77 14.61 2.71
N ASP A 93 12.72 14.79 1.80
CA ASP A 93 13.66 15.91 1.77
C ASP A 93 13.65 16.57 0.40
N LYS A 94 13.20 17.82 0.37
CA LYS A 94 13.12 18.63 -0.86
C LYS A 94 14.50 18.96 -1.46
N SER A 95 15.56 18.91 -0.67
CA SER A 95 16.91 19.23 -1.16
C SER A 95 17.41 18.26 -2.22
N ALA A 96 16.85 17.03 -2.25
CA ALA A 96 17.31 15.94 -3.12
C ALA A 96 18.82 15.61 -2.96
N ALA A 97 19.38 15.93 -1.79
CA ALA A 97 20.81 15.78 -1.51
C ALA A 97 21.19 14.40 -0.98
N ASN A 98 20.21 13.54 -0.71
CA ASN A 98 20.47 12.21 -0.20
C ASN A 98 21.01 11.26 -1.29
N ARG A 99 21.74 10.25 -0.86
CA ARG A 99 22.39 9.28 -1.74
C ARG A 99 21.41 8.18 -2.15
N PRO A 100 20.95 8.12 -3.42
CA PRO A 100 19.88 7.21 -3.80
C PRO A 100 20.26 5.73 -3.69
N VAL A 101 21.51 5.36 -3.95
CA VAL A 101 22.00 3.96 -3.84
C VAL A 101 21.97 3.49 -2.40
N GLU A 102 22.52 4.27 -1.48
CA GLU A 102 22.58 3.93 -0.07
C GLU A 102 21.17 3.88 0.54
N ASN A 103 20.32 4.85 0.18
CA ASN A 103 18.94 4.88 0.59
C ASN A 103 18.14 3.68 0.06
N PHE A 104 18.36 3.26 -1.17
CA PHE A 104 17.71 2.10 -1.74
C PHE A 104 18.09 0.82 -1.00
N ILE A 105 19.40 0.61 -0.76
CA ILE A 105 19.92 -0.59 -0.08
C ILE A 105 19.45 -0.65 1.38
N SER A 106 19.42 0.49 2.07
CA SER A 106 19.04 0.57 3.49
C SER A 106 17.52 0.63 3.71
N CYS A 107 16.72 0.76 2.64
CA CYS A 107 15.28 0.96 2.77
C CYS A 107 14.54 -0.37 2.96
N PRO A 108 13.87 -0.63 4.10
CA PRO A 108 13.14 -1.86 4.33
C PRO A 108 11.91 -2.01 3.41
N ARG A 109 11.54 -0.96 2.66
CA ARG A 109 10.40 -0.99 1.72
C ARG A 109 10.82 -1.22 0.28
N ALA A 110 12.06 -0.94 -0.09
CA ALA A 110 12.47 -0.86 -1.49
C ALA A 110 12.19 -2.14 -2.30
N ASN A 111 12.25 -3.31 -1.66
CA ASN A 111 11.98 -4.59 -2.32
C ASN A 111 10.90 -5.43 -1.59
N ALA A 112 10.26 -4.87 -0.57
CA ALA A 112 9.25 -5.58 0.23
C ALA A 112 7.81 -5.18 -0.12
N CYS A 113 7.60 -3.96 -0.65
CA CYS A 113 6.28 -3.42 -0.93
C CYS A 113 6.23 -2.85 -2.35
N ILE A 114 6.03 -3.72 -3.32
CA ILE A 114 5.89 -3.33 -4.73
C ILE A 114 4.44 -2.85 -4.97
N PHE A 115 4.30 -1.74 -5.67
CA PHE A 115 3.02 -1.13 -6.00
C PHE A 115 2.79 -1.10 -7.50
N VAL A 116 1.58 -1.41 -7.92
CA VAL A 116 1.12 -1.23 -9.30
C VAL A 116 0.10 -0.11 -9.34
N SER A 117 0.34 0.91 -10.14
CA SER A 117 -0.57 2.04 -10.31
C SER A 117 -0.45 2.63 -11.71
N HIS A 118 -1.59 2.86 -12.39
CA HIS A 118 -1.63 3.47 -13.71
C HIS A 118 -0.69 2.80 -14.75
N GLY A 119 -0.65 1.47 -14.77
CA GLY A 119 0.20 0.71 -15.69
C GLY A 119 1.70 0.78 -15.39
N LYS A 120 2.07 1.22 -14.20
CA LYS A 120 3.46 1.32 -13.75
C LYS A 120 3.68 0.52 -12.48
N ILE A 121 4.85 -0.11 -12.37
CA ILE A 121 5.29 -0.86 -11.18
C ILE A 121 6.34 -0.02 -10.45
N TYR A 122 6.16 0.18 -9.15
CA TYR A 122 7.03 0.98 -8.28
C TYR A 122 7.58 0.15 -7.14
N ASN A 123 8.79 0.47 -6.70
CA ASN A 123 9.44 -0.19 -5.56
C ASN A 123 8.87 0.21 -4.19
N CYS A 124 8.06 1.26 -4.10
CA CYS A 124 7.45 1.65 -2.84
C CYS A 124 6.19 2.50 -3.02
N ALA A 125 5.36 2.56 -1.96
CA ALA A 125 4.14 3.35 -1.92
C ALA A 125 4.38 4.85 -2.10
N THR A 126 5.50 5.38 -1.60
CA THR A 126 5.83 6.80 -1.71
C THR A 126 5.97 7.22 -3.17
N MET A 127 6.75 6.48 -3.97
CA MET A 127 6.87 6.74 -5.41
C MET A 127 5.52 6.62 -6.12
N ALA A 128 4.75 5.55 -5.83
CA ALA A 128 3.46 5.31 -6.48
C ALA A 128 2.44 6.42 -6.22
N ASN A 129 2.53 7.11 -5.08
CA ASN A 129 1.55 8.11 -4.64
C ASN A 129 2.09 9.54 -4.57
N ILE A 130 3.32 9.80 -4.99
CA ILE A 130 3.96 11.11 -4.82
C ILE A 130 3.22 12.25 -5.52
N ASN A 131 2.55 11.96 -6.63
CA ASN A 131 1.74 12.96 -7.34
C ASN A 131 0.55 13.44 -6.52
N HIS A 132 -0.05 12.57 -5.69
CA HIS A 132 -1.12 12.97 -4.77
C HIS A 132 -0.59 13.88 -3.68
N TYR A 133 0.58 13.56 -3.13
CA TYR A 133 1.27 14.40 -2.17
C TYR A 133 1.62 15.78 -2.76
N ASN A 134 2.23 15.81 -3.95
CA ASN A 134 2.56 17.06 -4.65
C ASN A 134 1.33 17.93 -4.86
N LYS A 135 0.22 17.32 -5.31
CA LYS A 135 -1.05 18.04 -5.53
C LYS A 135 -1.64 18.59 -4.24
N CYS A 136 -1.58 17.82 -3.15
CA CYS A 136 -2.14 18.22 -1.86
C CYS A 136 -1.37 19.39 -1.22
N PHE A 137 -0.03 19.33 -1.29
CA PHE A 137 0.84 20.23 -0.54
C PHE A 137 1.60 21.24 -1.41
N GLY A 138 1.30 21.32 -2.69
CA GLY A 138 2.00 22.24 -3.60
C GLY A 138 3.50 21.97 -3.72
N THR A 139 3.91 20.71 -3.58
CA THR A 139 5.31 20.29 -3.68
C THR A 139 5.66 19.82 -5.09
N ASN A 140 6.95 19.62 -5.35
CA ASN A 140 7.43 19.20 -6.68
C ASN A 140 8.49 18.08 -6.57
N PHE A 141 8.13 16.96 -5.97
CA PHE A 141 8.96 15.76 -6.00
C PHE A 141 8.81 15.07 -7.35
N ALA A 142 9.81 15.16 -8.20
CA ALA A 142 9.74 14.66 -9.57
C ALA A 142 10.15 13.19 -9.68
N LEU A 143 9.35 12.41 -10.40
CA LEU A 143 9.70 11.07 -10.88
C LEU A 143 10.34 11.15 -12.27
N CYS A 144 11.29 10.26 -12.54
CA CYS A 144 11.83 10.02 -13.89
C CYS A 144 11.46 8.61 -14.37
N GLU A 145 11.79 8.28 -15.61
CA GLU A 145 11.46 6.97 -16.20
C GLU A 145 12.14 5.79 -15.49
N GLU A 146 13.27 6.02 -14.83
CA GLU A 146 13.99 4.99 -14.06
C GLU A 146 13.35 4.66 -12.72
N ASP A 147 12.43 5.50 -12.23
CA ASP A 147 11.77 5.31 -10.93
C ASP A 147 10.65 4.27 -10.97
N TYR A 148 10.23 3.83 -12.16
CA TYR A 148 9.17 2.86 -12.34
C TYR A 148 9.44 1.93 -13.53
N VAL A 149 8.67 0.85 -13.58
CA VAL A 149 8.60 -0.03 -14.75
C VAL A 149 7.25 0.18 -15.42
N ASP A 150 7.25 0.65 -16.67
CA ASP A 150 6.05 0.78 -17.48
C ASP A 150 5.70 -0.58 -18.07
N ILE A 151 4.55 -1.17 -17.64
CA ILE A 151 4.15 -2.53 -18.05
C ILE A 151 3.87 -2.65 -19.53
N TYR A 152 3.59 -1.55 -20.20
CA TYR A 152 3.31 -1.55 -21.65
C TYR A 152 4.58 -1.45 -22.51
N LYS A 153 5.75 -1.21 -21.90
CA LYS A 153 7.03 -1.05 -22.56
C LYS A 153 8.01 -2.20 -22.28
N ILE A 154 7.59 -3.22 -21.56
CA ILE A 154 8.43 -4.36 -21.20
C ILE A 154 8.08 -5.59 -22.03
N SER A 155 9.08 -6.44 -22.26
CA SER A 155 8.96 -7.65 -23.07
C SER A 155 8.99 -8.96 -22.25
N SER A 156 9.43 -8.91 -21.00
CA SER A 156 9.57 -10.10 -20.16
C SER A 156 9.49 -9.82 -18.66
N ALA A 157 9.16 -10.84 -17.87
CA ALA A 157 9.22 -10.77 -16.42
C ALA A 157 10.64 -10.51 -15.91
N GLN A 158 11.66 -11.05 -16.57
CA GLN A 158 13.05 -10.82 -16.21
C GLN A 158 13.42 -9.34 -16.29
N GLU A 159 12.95 -8.63 -17.32
CA GLU A 159 13.16 -7.20 -17.45
C GLU A 159 12.54 -6.40 -16.29
N ILE A 160 11.37 -6.84 -15.77
CA ILE A 160 10.76 -6.23 -14.58
C ILE A 160 11.71 -6.38 -13.39
N PHE A 161 12.20 -7.60 -13.11
CA PHE A 161 13.11 -7.86 -12.01
C PHE A 161 14.39 -7.04 -12.12
N ASP A 162 15.02 -7.02 -13.30
CA ASP A 162 16.27 -6.29 -13.55
C ASP A 162 16.11 -4.79 -13.30
N LYS A 163 14.95 -4.23 -13.62
CA LYS A 163 14.65 -2.83 -13.37
C LYS A 163 14.32 -2.57 -11.90
N LEU A 164 13.54 -3.43 -11.25
CA LEU A 164 13.14 -3.25 -9.84
C LEU A 164 14.32 -3.44 -8.87
N CYS A 165 15.29 -4.30 -9.18
CA CYS A 165 16.46 -4.53 -8.34
C CYS A 165 17.49 -3.40 -8.39
N LYS A 166 17.32 -2.41 -9.25
CA LYS A 166 18.24 -1.27 -9.36
C LYS A 166 17.83 -0.13 -8.43
N PRO A 167 18.80 0.59 -7.84
CA PRO A 167 18.52 1.82 -7.10
C PRO A 167 17.72 2.82 -7.92
N LYS A 168 16.83 3.54 -7.25
CA LYS A 168 15.91 4.48 -7.89
C LYS A 168 16.36 5.92 -7.68
N PRO A 169 16.40 6.75 -8.74
CA PRO A 169 16.76 8.17 -8.62
C PRO A 169 15.88 8.91 -7.60
N PHE A 170 14.61 8.56 -7.48
CA PHE A 170 13.70 9.14 -6.50
C PHE A 170 14.16 8.95 -5.04
N CYS A 171 14.96 7.93 -4.74
CA CYS A 171 15.47 7.70 -3.39
C CYS A 171 16.32 8.87 -2.85
N ARG A 172 16.77 9.80 -3.71
CA ARG A 172 17.42 11.04 -3.30
C ARG A 172 16.53 11.96 -2.43
N PHE A 173 15.21 11.83 -2.57
CA PHE A 173 14.25 12.59 -1.78
C PHE A 173 13.90 11.95 -0.44
N CYS A 174 14.41 10.76 -0.13
CA CYS A 174 14.15 10.07 1.12
C CYS A 174 15.30 10.32 2.11
N ASN A 175 14.99 10.86 3.29
CA ASN A 175 15.96 10.95 4.37
C ASN A 175 15.77 9.79 5.34
N ILE A 176 16.53 8.69 5.12
CA ILE A 176 16.41 7.47 5.91
C ILE A 176 16.92 7.67 7.34
N GLU A 177 17.91 8.54 7.55
CA GLU A 177 18.47 8.82 8.87
C GLU A 177 17.46 9.54 9.79
N ARG A 178 16.56 10.35 9.21
CA ARG A 178 15.48 11.00 9.95
C ARG A 178 14.23 10.14 10.14
N ARG A 179 14.30 8.87 9.78
CA ARG A 179 13.17 7.95 9.99
C ARG A 179 12.83 7.83 11.47
N LYS A 180 11.57 7.98 11.79
CA LYS A 180 11.04 7.81 13.15
C LYS A 180 10.28 6.49 13.26
N TYR A 181 10.55 5.75 14.33
CA TYR A 181 9.87 4.50 14.67
C TYR A 181 9.17 4.63 16.03
N GLY A 182 8.21 3.74 16.30
CA GLY A 182 7.50 3.70 17.58
C GLY A 182 6.74 4.98 17.91
N MET A 183 6.32 5.72 16.89
CA MET A 183 5.49 6.91 17.10
C MET A 183 4.06 6.46 17.41
N LYS A 184 3.43 7.07 18.42
CA LYS A 184 2.02 6.85 18.67
C LYS A 184 1.21 7.19 17.42
N TRP A 185 0.26 6.31 17.08
CA TRP A 185 -0.65 6.59 15.98
C TRP A 185 -1.52 7.81 16.29
N GLU A 186 -1.57 8.73 15.39
CA GLU A 186 -2.38 9.94 15.46
C GLU A 186 -3.05 10.20 14.11
N LYS A 187 -4.21 10.81 14.17
CA LYS A 187 -4.89 11.27 12.96
C LYS A 187 -4.05 12.37 12.32
N THR A 188 -3.90 12.31 10.98
CA THR A 188 -3.14 13.34 10.25
C THR A 188 -3.70 14.73 10.48
N SER A 189 -2.81 15.70 10.67
CA SER A 189 -3.13 17.14 10.70
C SER A 189 -3.23 17.74 9.30
N LEU A 190 -2.98 16.95 8.25
CA LEU A 190 -2.86 17.40 6.86
C LEU A 190 -1.76 18.44 6.65
N SER A 191 -0.69 18.37 7.45
CA SER A 191 0.48 19.22 7.30
C SER A 191 1.60 18.50 6.54
N PRO A 192 2.30 19.17 5.59
CA PRO A 192 3.43 18.57 4.88
C PRO A 192 4.59 18.19 5.81
N GLU A 193 4.75 18.86 6.96
CA GLU A 193 5.79 18.57 7.96
C GLU A 193 5.65 17.18 8.58
N GLU A 194 4.47 16.57 8.50
CA GLU A 194 4.30 15.18 8.91
C GLU A 194 5.13 14.20 8.06
N TRP A 195 5.56 14.63 6.89
CA TRP A 195 6.22 13.79 5.89
C TRP A 195 7.65 14.25 5.54
N MET A 196 8.13 15.35 6.16
CA MET A 196 9.43 15.95 5.88
C MET A 196 10.38 15.92 7.07
#